data_ea42b4504b4cdfc2e83757268bf7b614
#
_entry.id   ea42b4504b4cdfc2e83757268bf7b614
#
_cell.length_a   1.000
_cell.length_b   1.000
_cell.length_c   1.000
_cell.angle_alpha   90.00
_cell.angle_beta   90.00
_cell.angle_gamma   90.00
#
_symmetry.space_group_name_H-M   'P 1'
#
loop_
_entity.id
_entity.type
_entity.pdbx_description
1 polymer ?
#
loop_
_entity_poly.entity_id
_entity_poly.type
_entity_poly.pdbx_seq_one_letter_code
_entity_poly.pdbx_strand_id
1 'polypeptide(L)'
;MNSVSVTGKNWILKKSDQEKVVYLKDNFFLDEIIAKLLVLRNIKEEDIQSFLNPSIKNFLPNPFNLLDMEKSSLRTIETINKKEKIGVFGDYDVDGATSTALLGKYFDELNLDYEIYIPDRKTEGYGPSIKGFKHLIERNVKIIFTVDCGTLSFEAIDYAKQNNIDVIVLDHHQSEIKLPDAYSVVNPNRLDDKSNLQYLCAAGVTFMFLVSMNRLLRNNNWFKNNSVIEPNLINYLDLVSLGTVCDVVPLTGLNRALVTQGLKILKARKNIGLRTLLDICKIDSKPSIYHLGYVLGPRINAGGRVGKCSHGANLLLNSNPS
;
A
#
# COMPACT_ATOMS: atom_id res chain seq x y z
N MET A 1 15.34 25.53 31.77
CA MET A 1 14.09 25.86 32.47
C MET A 1 13.14 24.68 32.30
N ASN A 2 12.81 24.00 33.38
CA ASN A 2 11.74 23.00 33.37
C ASN A 2 10.40 23.76 33.48
N SER A 3 9.79 24.06 32.35
CA SER A 3 8.47 24.69 32.34
C SER A 3 7.37 23.61 32.27
N VAL A 4 6.63 23.51 33.33
CA VAL A 4 5.42 22.68 33.35
C VAL A 4 4.34 23.40 32.53
N SER A 5 3.77 22.74 31.53
CA SER A 5 2.68 23.28 30.71
C SER A 5 1.38 23.42 31.53
N VAL A 6 0.42 24.17 31.00
CA VAL A 6 -0.92 24.34 31.61
C VAL A 6 -1.62 22.98 31.84
N THR A 7 -1.27 21.97 31.07
CA THR A 7 -1.78 20.58 31.22
C THR A 7 -0.94 19.71 32.15
N GLY A 8 -0.02 20.29 32.93
CA GLY A 8 0.85 19.57 33.86
C GLY A 8 1.97 18.76 33.21
N LYS A 9 2.22 18.90 31.92
CA LYS A 9 3.28 18.19 31.18
C LYS A 9 4.59 18.95 31.25
N ASN A 10 5.67 18.22 31.49
CA ASN A 10 7.01 18.77 31.43
C ASN A 10 7.56 18.71 29.98
N TRP A 11 7.89 19.84 29.39
CA TRP A 11 8.45 19.92 28.05
C TRP A 11 9.97 19.88 28.12
N ILE A 12 10.56 18.85 27.53
CA ILE A 12 12.02 18.70 27.46
C ILE A 12 12.45 18.88 26.01
N LEU A 13 13.27 19.90 25.74
CA LEU A 13 13.90 20.08 24.45
C LEU A 13 14.99 19.00 24.27
N LYS A 14 14.84 18.18 23.23
CA LYS A 14 15.88 17.22 22.86
C LYS A 14 17.14 17.99 22.42
N LYS A 15 18.28 17.67 23.04
CA LYS A 15 19.57 18.26 22.67
C LYS A 15 19.95 17.81 21.27
N SER A 16 20.37 18.75 20.44
CA SER A 16 20.95 18.50 19.11
C SER A 16 22.40 18.93 19.10
N ASP A 17 23.21 18.30 18.27
CA ASP A 17 24.58 18.71 17.99
C ASP A 17 24.54 20.06 17.27
N GLN A 18 24.96 21.11 17.97
CA GLN A 18 24.88 22.50 17.47
C GLN A 18 25.88 22.73 16.34
N GLU A 19 27.05 22.10 16.35
CA GLU A 19 28.04 22.24 15.27
C GLU A 19 27.48 21.71 13.97
N LYS A 20 26.84 20.52 14.02
CA LYS A 20 26.15 19.95 12.87
C LYS A 20 24.96 20.80 12.41
N VAL A 21 24.20 21.39 13.33
CA VAL A 21 23.07 22.27 12.98
C VAL A 21 23.56 23.47 12.19
N VAL A 22 24.63 24.16 12.69
CA VAL A 22 25.24 25.32 12.00
C VAL A 22 25.79 24.89 10.65
N TYR A 23 26.54 23.79 10.61
CA TYR A 23 27.07 23.25 9.36
C TYR A 23 25.99 23.00 8.30
N LEU A 24 24.89 22.31 8.65
CA LEU A 24 23.80 22.04 7.72
C LEU A 24 23.07 23.31 7.29
N LYS A 25 22.87 24.26 8.20
CA LYS A 25 22.26 25.55 7.88
C LYS A 25 23.06 26.28 6.80
N ASP A 26 24.38 26.40 7.00
CA ASP A 26 25.24 27.18 6.13
C ASP A 26 25.53 26.50 4.77
N ASN A 27 25.75 25.18 4.78
CA ASN A 27 26.09 24.45 3.53
C ASN A 27 24.88 24.07 2.69
N PHE A 28 23.69 23.90 3.27
CA PHE A 28 22.46 23.53 2.56
C PHE A 28 21.45 24.68 2.50
N PHE A 29 21.80 25.88 2.98
CA PHE A 29 20.93 27.06 3.00
C PHE A 29 19.57 26.78 3.66
N LEU A 30 19.59 26.08 4.82
CA LEU A 30 18.39 25.65 5.52
C LEU A 30 18.04 26.59 6.67
N ASP A 31 16.74 26.68 6.97
CA ASP A 31 16.29 27.25 8.24
C ASP A 31 16.83 26.43 9.41
N GLU A 32 17.18 27.11 10.51
CA GLU A 32 17.74 26.48 11.71
C GLU A 32 16.86 25.36 12.26
N ILE A 33 15.54 25.54 12.22
CA ILE A 33 14.58 24.51 12.67
C ILE A 33 14.67 23.25 11.78
N ILE A 34 14.79 23.42 10.47
CA ILE A 34 14.93 22.31 9.54
C ILE A 34 16.24 21.57 9.76
N ALA A 35 17.37 22.32 9.85
CA ALA A 35 18.67 21.74 10.13
C ALA A 35 18.66 20.94 11.45
N LYS A 36 18.07 21.51 12.51
CA LYS A 36 17.91 20.87 13.81
C LYS A 36 17.10 19.57 13.74
N LEU A 37 15.99 19.57 12.98
CA LEU A 37 15.15 18.38 12.78
C LEU A 37 15.90 17.29 12.00
N LEU A 38 16.70 17.62 11.00
CA LEU A 38 17.50 16.67 10.24
C LEU A 38 18.56 16.01 11.15
N VAL A 39 19.27 16.81 11.97
CA VAL A 39 20.24 16.29 12.95
C VAL A 39 19.57 15.37 13.96
N LEU A 40 18.42 15.77 14.52
CA LEU A 40 17.68 14.97 15.50
C LEU A 40 17.11 13.67 14.93
N ARG A 41 16.93 13.58 13.60
CA ARG A 41 16.50 12.39 12.87
C ARG A 41 17.64 11.56 12.32
N ASN A 42 18.89 11.97 12.57
CA ASN A 42 20.09 11.33 12.05
C ASN A 42 20.06 11.14 10.51
N ILE A 43 19.51 12.15 9.79
CA ILE A 43 19.55 12.13 8.33
C ILE A 43 20.99 12.36 7.90
N LYS A 44 21.52 11.46 7.09
CA LYS A 44 22.88 11.58 6.56
C LYS A 44 22.96 12.75 5.58
N GLU A 45 24.12 13.35 5.47
CA GLU A 45 24.36 14.52 4.61
C GLU A 45 24.01 14.22 3.15
N GLU A 46 24.44 13.07 2.64
CA GLU A 46 24.14 12.57 1.29
C GLU A 46 22.65 12.43 1.00
N ASP A 47 21.83 12.18 2.03
CA ASP A 47 20.40 11.97 1.91
C ASP A 47 19.55 13.24 2.07
N ILE A 48 20.14 14.37 2.51
CA ILE A 48 19.38 15.57 2.86
C ILE A 48 18.53 16.07 1.70
N GLN A 49 19.13 16.21 0.52
CA GLN A 49 18.40 16.71 -0.66
C GLN A 49 17.26 15.78 -1.08
N SER A 50 17.50 14.49 -1.09
CA SER A 50 16.49 13.49 -1.43
C SER A 50 15.41 13.35 -0.34
N PHE A 51 15.76 13.58 0.92
CA PHE A 51 14.81 13.59 2.03
C PHE A 51 13.89 14.82 2.01
N LEU A 52 14.44 16.00 1.70
CA LEU A 52 13.67 17.25 1.61
C LEU A 52 12.82 17.30 0.35
N ASN A 53 13.33 16.79 -0.78
CA ASN A 53 12.70 16.80 -2.09
C ASN A 53 12.56 15.37 -2.65
N PRO A 54 11.76 14.51 -2.01
CA PRO A 54 11.65 13.12 -2.41
C PRO A 54 10.96 13.00 -3.78
N SER A 55 11.58 12.21 -4.66
CA SER A 55 11.10 11.93 -6.01
C SER A 55 10.95 10.44 -6.22
N ILE A 56 9.80 10.01 -6.76
CA ILE A 56 9.59 8.60 -7.11
C ILE A 56 10.66 8.12 -8.10
N LYS A 57 11.03 8.96 -9.07
CA LYS A 57 12.08 8.62 -10.05
C LYS A 57 13.39 8.20 -9.39
N ASN A 58 13.75 8.82 -8.25
CA ASN A 58 15.02 8.56 -7.56
C ASN A 58 14.95 7.35 -6.62
N PHE A 59 13.75 7.01 -6.13
CA PHE A 59 13.59 5.98 -5.09
C PHE A 59 12.90 4.71 -5.57
N LEU A 60 12.21 4.72 -6.71
CA LEU A 60 11.51 3.55 -7.23
C LEU A 60 12.54 2.52 -7.73
N PRO A 61 12.72 1.40 -7.04
CA PRO A 61 13.66 0.38 -7.48
C PRO A 61 13.07 -0.46 -8.61
N ASN A 62 13.87 -1.36 -9.15
CA ASN A 62 13.34 -2.40 -10.02
C ASN A 62 12.35 -3.27 -9.21
N PRO A 63 11.08 -3.42 -9.62
CA PRO A 63 10.11 -4.21 -8.88
C PRO A 63 10.52 -5.67 -8.73
N PHE A 64 11.30 -6.20 -9.65
CA PHE A 64 11.81 -7.58 -9.61
C PHE A 64 12.91 -7.81 -8.57
N ASN A 65 13.32 -6.79 -7.82
CA ASN A 65 14.16 -6.97 -6.65
C ASN A 65 13.40 -7.66 -5.49
N LEU A 66 12.06 -7.52 -5.44
CA LEU A 66 11.22 -8.29 -4.53
C LEU A 66 11.13 -9.74 -5.00
N LEU A 67 11.40 -10.68 -4.11
CA LEU A 67 11.28 -12.11 -4.43
C LEU A 67 9.87 -12.45 -4.90
N ASP A 68 9.78 -13.40 -5.81
CA ASP A 68 8.55 -13.88 -6.45
C ASP A 68 7.76 -12.82 -7.24
N MET A 69 8.19 -11.56 -7.33
CA MET A 69 7.47 -10.51 -8.05
C MET A 69 7.33 -10.84 -9.54
N GLU A 70 8.40 -11.26 -10.20
CA GLU A 70 8.35 -11.64 -11.61
C GLU A 70 7.45 -12.85 -11.83
N LYS A 71 7.58 -13.89 -11.00
CA LYS A 71 6.76 -15.09 -11.01
C LYS A 71 5.28 -14.77 -10.87
N SER A 72 4.93 -13.91 -9.92
CA SER A 72 3.57 -13.42 -9.69
C SER A 72 3.00 -12.70 -10.91
N SER A 73 3.80 -11.82 -11.49
CA SER A 73 3.38 -11.01 -12.64
C SER A 73 3.19 -11.86 -13.90
N LEU A 74 4.08 -12.82 -14.17
CA LEU A 74 3.96 -13.72 -15.31
C LEU A 74 2.71 -14.59 -15.20
N ARG A 75 2.42 -15.15 -14.01
CA ARG A 75 1.20 -15.95 -13.80
C ARG A 75 -0.06 -15.10 -13.99
N THR A 76 -0.01 -13.85 -13.56
CA THR A 76 -1.13 -12.91 -13.76
C THR A 76 -1.36 -12.61 -15.24
N ILE A 77 -0.30 -12.45 -16.03
CA ILE A 77 -0.40 -12.28 -17.48
C ILE A 77 -1.03 -13.51 -18.15
N GLU A 78 -0.70 -14.73 -17.69
CA GLU A 78 -1.37 -15.94 -18.19
C GLU A 78 -2.86 -15.91 -17.89
N THR A 79 -3.26 -15.51 -16.67
CA THR A 79 -4.66 -15.34 -16.27
C THR A 79 -5.38 -14.35 -17.17
N ILE A 80 -4.76 -13.20 -17.45
CA ILE A 80 -5.31 -12.18 -18.34
C ILE A 80 -5.51 -12.73 -19.76
N ASN A 81 -4.50 -13.42 -20.30
CA ASN A 81 -4.55 -13.97 -21.65
C ASN A 81 -5.61 -15.08 -21.80
N LYS A 82 -5.83 -15.87 -20.74
CA LYS A 82 -6.85 -16.91 -20.67
C LYS A 82 -8.25 -16.39 -20.30
N LYS A 83 -8.36 -15.11 -19.98
CA LYS A 83 -9.59 -14.47 -19.47
C LYS A 83 -10.16 -15.19 -18.25
N GLU A 84 -9.29 -15.65 -17.38
CA GLU A 84 -9.65 -16.32 -16.13
C GLU A 84 -10.13 -15.30 -15.11
N LYS A 85 -11.16 -15.64 -14.33
CA LYS A 85 -11.66 -14.77 -13.25
C LYS A 85 -10.68 -14.74 -12.08
N ILE A 86 -10.44 -13.55 -11.52
CA ILE A 86 -9.50 -13.29 -10.44
C ILE A 86 -10.26 -13.14 -9.12
N GLY A 87 -9.75 -13.75 -8.04
CA GLY A 87 -10.18 -13.48 -6.68
C GLY A 87 -9.23 -12.50 -5.99
N VAL A 88 -9.76 -11.58 -5.21
CA VAL A 88 -8.99 -10.71 -4.33
C VAL A 88 -9.49 -10.90 -2.90
N PHE A 89 -8.64 -11.45 -2.06
CA PHE A 89 -8.89 -11.58 -0.63
C PHE A 89 -8.12 -10.48 0.11
N GLY A 90 -8.82 -9.47 0.64
CA GLY A 90 -8.20 -8.34 1.34
C GLY A 90 -8.41 -8.40 2.84
N ASP A 91 -7.54 -7.72 3.59
CA ASP A 91 -7.82 -7.43 5.00
C ASP A 91 -8.82 -6.27 5.14
N TYR A 92 -9.41 -6.15 6.32
CA TYR A 92 -10.49 -5.19 6.64
C TYR A 92 -9.97 -3.83 7.13
N ASP A 93 -8.69 -3.66 7.37
CA ASP A 93 -8.10 -2.39 7.79
C ASP A 93 -7.81 -1.45 6.60
N VAL A 94 -7.15 -0.31 6.86
CA VAL A 94 -6.93 0.68 5.80
C VAL A 94 -5.91 0.20 4.78
N ASP A 95 -4.86 -0.52 5.20
CA ASP A 95 -3.84 -1.00 4.27
C ASP A 95 -4.41 -2.12 3.39
N GLY A 96 -5.17 -3.06 3.97
CA GLY A 96 -5.91 -4.08 3.23
C GLY A 96 -6.96 -3.48 2.29
N ALA A 97 -7.73 -2.48 2.75
CA ALA A 97 -8.74 -1.82 1.91
C ALA A 97 -8.11 -1.04 0.73
N THR A 98 -7.00 -0.34 0.96
CA THR A 98 -6.28 0.38 -0.12
C THR A 98 -5.61 -0.57 -1.09
N SER A 99 -5.00 -1.65 -0.61
CA SER A 99 -4.39 -2.70 -1.43
C SER A 99 -5.44 -3.40 -2.31
N THR A 100 -6.59 -3.73 -1.75
CA THR A 100 -7.74 -4.28 -2.49
C THR A 100 -8.21 -3.30 -3.57
N ALA A 101 -8.37 -2.01 -3.22
CA ALA A 101 -8.79 -0.99 -4.15
C ALA A 101 -7.77 -0.73 -5.27
N LEU A 102 -6.48 -0.83 -4.99
CA LEU A 102 -5.42 -0.72 -5.99
C LEU A 102 -5.53 -1.82 -7.05
N LEU A 103 -5.68 -3.08 -6.63
CA LEU A 103 -5.89 -4.20 -7.56
C LEU A 103 -7.19 -4.05 -8.34
N GLY A 104 -8.32 -3.76 -7.66
CA GLY A 104 -9.61 -3.65 -8.30
C GLY A 104 -9.64 -2.55 -9.36
N LYS A 105 -9.15 -1.33 -9.04
CA LYS A 105 -9.03 -0.25 -10.03
C LYS A 105 -8.18 -0.61 -11.24
N TYR A 106 -7.06 -1.30 -11.00
CA TYR A 106 -6.20 -1.76 -12.06
C TYR A 106 -6.90 -2.79 -12.96
N PHE A 107 -7.63 -3.73 -12.35
CA PHE A 107 -8.39 -4.74 -13.08
C PHE A 107 -9.56 -4.12 -13.87
N ASP A 108 -10.24 -3.12 -13.30
CA ASP A 108 -11.28 -2.34 -13.99
C ASP A 108 -10.72 -1.67 -15.25
N GLU A 109 -9.56 -0.99 -15.14
CA GLU A 109 -8.91 -0.32 -16.29
C GLU A 109 -8.44 -1.30 -17.37
N LEU A 110 -8.16 -2.55 -17.00
CA LEU A 110 -7.83 -3.63 -17.94
C LEU A 110 -9.06 -4.42 -18.43
N ASN A 111 -10.27 -4.10 -17.97
CA ASN A 111 -11.53 -4.81 -18.26
C ASN A 111 -11.47 -6.29 -17.86
N LEU A 112 -10.89 -6.61 -16.70
CA LEU A 112 -10.80 -7.98 -16.18
C LEU A 112 -11.97 -8.29 -15.25
N ASP A 113 -12.40 -9.57 -15.25
CA ASP A 113 -13.42 -10.09 -14.31
C ASP A 113 -12.76 -10.49 -13.00
N TYR A 114 -13.25 -9.93 -11.89
CA TYR A 114 -12.73 -10.23 -10.57
C TYR A 114 -13.81 -10.25 -9.49
N GLU A 115 -13.52 -10.91 -8.38
CA GLU A 115 -14.38 -11.02 -7.20
C GLU A 115 -13.58 -10.62 -5.97
N ILE A 116 -14.15 -9.77 -5.10
CA ILE A 116 -13.51 -9.35 -3.85
C ILE A 116 -14.16 -10.06 -2.68
N TYR A 117 -13.34 -10.54 -1.76
CA TYR A 117 -13.74 -11.04 -0.47
C TYR A 117 -12.95 -10.38 0.64
N ILE A 118 -13.65 -9.81 1.62
CA ILE A 118 -13.05 -9.27 2.83
C ILE A 118 -13.71 -9.97 4.02
N PRO A 119 -12.94 -10.65 4.89
CA PRO A 119 -13.49 -11.42 6.00
C PRO A 119 -14.18 -10.52 7.02
N ASP A 120 -15.22 -11.05 7.65
CA ASP A 120 -15.83 -10.38 8.78
C ASP A 120 -14.98 -10.59 10.04
N ARG A 121 -14.47 -9.49 10.58
CA ARG A 121 -13.56 -9.51 11.73
C ARG A 121 -14.12 -10.25 12.94
N LYS A 122 -15.44 -10.18 13.19
CA LYS A 122 -16.08 -10.74 14.37
C LYS A 122 -16.31 -12.24 14.24
N THR A 123 -16.62 -12.70 13.04
CA THR A 123 -17.03 -14.09 12.79
C THR A 123 -15.94 -14.96 12.17
N GLU A 124 -14.98 -14.33 11.45
CA GLU A 124 -13.94 -15.04 10.68
C GLU A 124 -12.52 -14.76 11.20
N GLY A 125 -12.34 -13.68 11.95
CA GLY A 125 -11.01 -13.30 12.45
C GLY A 125 -10.19 -12.55 11.40
N TYR A 126 -8.85 -12.69 11.49
CA TYR A 126 -7.88 -12.04 10.64
C TYR A 126 -7.33 -13.01 9.58
N GLY A 127 -7.17 -12.49 8.35
CA GLY A 127 -6.48 -13.17 7.27
C GLY A 127 -7.30 -14.23 6.53
N PRO A 128 -6.67 -14.90 5.52
CA PRO A 128 -7.30 -15.91 4.70
C PRO A 128 -7.85 -17.08 5.50
N SER A 129 -9.08 -17.45 5.18
CA SER A 129 -9.80 -18.58 5.77
C SER A 129 -10.28 -19.54 4.69
N ILE A 130 -10.45 -20.81 5.04
CA ILE A 130 -11.05 -21.83 4.14
C ILE A 130 -12.43 -21.37 3.67
N LYS A 131 -13.24 -20.75 4.56
CA LYS A 131 -14.56 -20.20 4.22
C LYS A 131 -14.47 -19.14 3.12
N GLY A 132 -13.56 -18.18 3.26
CA GLY A 132 -13.40 -17.11 2.28
C GLY A 132 -12.87 -17.62 0.94
N PHE A 133 -11.92 -18.55 0.95
CA PHE A 133 -11.41 -19.16 -0.28
C PHE A 133 -12.48 -20.03 -0.96
N LYS A 134 -13.24 -20.81 -0.21
CA LYS A 134 -14.38 -21.56 -0.74
C LYS A 134 -15.39 -20.64 -1.44
N HIS A 135 -15.72 -19.50 -0.82
CA HIS A 135 -16.60 -18.50 -1.42
C HIS A 135 -16.08 -18.00 -2.79
N LEU A 136 -14.78 -17.70 -2.90
CA LEU A 136 -14.16 -17.26 -4.16
C LEU A 136 -14.15 -18.39 -5.20
N ILE A 137 -13.81 -19.61 -4.79
CA ILE A 137 -13.79 -20.79 -5.68
C ILE A 137 -15.18 -21.10 -6.25
N GLU A 138 -16.24 -21.00 -5.43
CA GLU A 138 -17.64 -21.17 -5.86
C GLU A 138 -18.08 -20.11 -6.88
N ARG A 139 -17.35 -18.99 -7.00
CA ARG A 139 -17.54 -17.94 -8.01
C ARG A 139 -16.66 -18.10 -9.23
N ASN A 140 -16.07 -19.29 -9.41
CA ASN A 140 -15.25 -19.69 -10.56
C ASN A 140 -13.94 -18.91 -10.72
N VAL A 141 -13.35 -18.36 -9.64
CA VAL A 141 -12.01 -17.78 -9.72
C VAL A 141 -10.97 -18.88 -10.03
N LYS A 142 -9.88 -18.52 -10.70
CA LYS A 142 -8.78 -19.42 -11.08
C LYS A 142 -7.47 -19.06 -10.40
N ILE A 143 -7.40 -17.86 -9.87
CA ILE A 143 -6.26 -17.34 -9.13
C ILE A 143 -6.79 -16.45 -8.00
N ILE A 144 -6.17 -16.50 -6.83
CA ILE A 144 -6.52 -15.64 -5.70
C ILE A 144 -5.31 -14.79 -5.33
N PHE A 145 -5.51 -13.49 -5.29
CA PHE A 145 -4.59 -12.57 -4.62
C PHE A 145 -5.00 -12.44 -3.16
N THR A 146 -4.05 -12.58 -2.23
CA THR A 146 -4.22 -12.10 -0.86
C THR A 146 -3.44 -10.81 -0.71
N VAL A 147 -4.06 -9.78 -0.14
CA VAL A 147 -3.43 -8.48 0.07
C VAL A 147 -3.49 -8.10 1.54
N ASP A 148 -2.35 -7.66 2.08
CA ASP A 148 -2.18 -7.30 3.49
C ASP A 148 -2.43 -8.48 4.46
N CYS A 149 -2.29 -9.67 3.96
CA CYS A 149 -2.43 -10.93 4.70
C CYS A 149 -1.91 -12.09 3.83
N GLY A 150 -1.77 -13.26 4.43
CA GLY A 150 -1.50 -14.49 3.69
C GLY A 150 -0.14 -15.12 3.98
N THR A 151 0.85 -14.35 4.42
CA THR A 151 2.22 -14.87 4.66
C THR A 151 2.28 -16.06 5.63
N LEU A 152 1.32 -16.17 6.56
CA LEU A 152 1.24 -17.27 7.53
C LEU A 152 -0.06 -18.09 7.41
N SER A 153 -0.77 -18.01 6.28
CA SER A 153 -2.08 -18.64 6.08
C SER A 153 -1.98 -20.04 5.46
N PHE A 154 -1.29 -20.95 6.13
CA PHE A 154 -0.99 -22.30 5.63
C PHE A 154 -2.25 -23.08 5.24
N GLU A 155 -3.21 -23.23 6.15
CA GLU A 155 -4.40 -24.06 5.93
C GLU A 155 -5.27 -23.59 4.75
N ALA A 156 -5.49 -22.27 4.65
CA ALA A 156 -6.30 -21.70 3.58
C ALA A 156 -5.60 -21.87 2.22
N ILE A 157 -4.28 -21.64 2.18
CA ILE A 157 -3.49 -21.78 0.96
C ILE A 157 -3.41 -23.24 0.52
N ASP A 158 -3.22 -24.18 1.44
CA ASP A 158 -3.26 -25.62 1.16
C ASP A 158 -4.63 -26.04 0.60
N TYR A 159 -5.72 -25.50 1.16
CA TYR A 159 -7.07 -25.73 0.64
C TYR A 159 -7.23 -25.20 -0.80
N ALA A 160 -6.73 -24.01 -1.11
CA ALA A 160 -6.76 -23.49 -2.49
C ALA A 160 -5.99 -24.38 -3.44
N LYS A 161 -4.79 -24.83 -3.05
CA LYS A 161 -3.95 -25.73 -3.83
C LYS A 161 -4.64 -27.07 -4.12
N GLN A 162 -5.31 -27.67 -3.13
CA GLN A 162 -6.09 -28.91 -3.29
C GLN A 162 -7.26 -28.73 -4.28
N ASN A 163 -7.74 -27.50 -4.48
CA ASN A 163 -8.78 -27.16 -5.45
C ASN A 163 -8.21 -26.62 -6.77
N ASN A 164 -6.91 -26.77 -7.04
CA ASN A 164 -6.20 -26.30 -8.23
C ASN A 164 -6.33 -24.78 -8.45
N ILE A 165 -6.30 -24.01 -7.37
CA ILE A 165 -6.31 -22.55 -7.39
C ILE A 165 -4.92 -22.04 -6.99
N ASP A 166 -4.32 -21.25 -7.84
CA ASP A 166 -3.07 -20.57 -7.52
C ASP A 166 -3.32 -19.38 -6.59
N VAL A 167 -2.47 -19.23 -5.57
CA VAL A 167 -2.53 -18.09 -4.65
C VAL A 167 -1.27 -17.24 -4.80
N ILE A 168 -1.46 -15.95 -5.03
CA ILE A 168 -0.41 -14.92 -5.02
C ILE A 168 -0.58 -14.09 -3.74
N VAL A 169 0.40 -14.13 -2.88
CA VAL A 169 0.43 -13.34 -1.63
C VAL A 169 1.17 -12.02 -1.89
N LEU A 170 0.51 -10.90 -1.64
CA LEU A 170 1.10 -9.54 -1.63
C LEU A 170 0.99 -9.00 -0.20
N ASP A 171 2.03 -9.14 0.59
CA ASP A 171 1.99 -8.93 2.04
C ASP A 171 3.25 -8.22 2.52
N HIS A 172 3.25 -7.75 3.76
CA HIS A 172 4.40 -7.10 4.39
C HIS A 172 4.59 -7.52 5.85
N HIS A 173 3.72 -8.39 6.38
CA HIS A 173 3.84 -8.90 7.75
C HIS A 173 5.08 -9.74 7.94
N GLN A 174 5.53 -9.85 9.20
CA GLN A 174 6.69 -10.68 9.53
C GLN A 174 6.45 -12.12 9.11
N SER A 175 7.46 -12.73 8.47
CA SER A 175 7.39 -14.10 8.03
C SER A 175 8.11 -15.04 9.01
N GLU A 176 7.76 -16.31 8.92
CA GLU A 176 8.52 -17.42 9.51
C GLU A 176 9.54 -17.99 8.50
N ILE A 177 10.39 -18.93 8.98
CA ILE A 177 11.33 -19.65 8.11
C ILE A 177 10.57 -20.42 7.03
N LYS A 178 9.48 -21.07 7.43
CA LYS A 178 8.59 -21.79 6.51
C LYS A 178 7.50 -20.87 6.00
N LEU A 179 7.39 -20.77 4.69
CA LEU A 179 6.29 -20.08 4.02
C LEU A 179 5.19 -21.07 3.61
N PRO A 180 3.94 -20.60 3.43
CA PRO A 180 2.87 -21.42 2.89
C PRO A 180 3.18 -21.82 1.44
N ASP A 181 2.63 -22.95 0.99
CA ASP A 181 2.83 -23.50 -0.36
C ASP A 181 1.94 -22.75 -1.39
N ALA A 182 2.03 -21.42 -1.38
CA ALA A 182 1.42 -20.52 -2.34
C ALA A 182 2.14 -20.61 -3.70
N TYR A 183 1.45 -20.23 -4.79
CA TYR A 183 2.13 -20.07 -6.07
C TYR A 183 3.30 -19.09 -5.95
N SER A 184 3.11 -17.98 -5.26
CA SER A 184 4.16 -16.99 -4.98
C SER A 184 3.84 -16.20 -3.72
N VAL A 185 4.90 -15.77 -3.01
CA VAL A 185 4.80 -14.91 -1.82
C VAL A 185 5.70 -13.69 -2.01
N VAL A 186 5.11 -12.59 -2.42
CA VAL A 186 5.78 -11.29 -2.53
C VAL A 186 5.66 -10.57 -1.19
N ASN A 187 6.71 -10.62 -0.41
CA ASN A 187 6.77 -9.99 0.90
C ASN A 187 8.23 -9.58 1.22
N PRO A 188 8.51 -8.28 1.38
CA PRO A 188 9.87 -7.81 1.68
C PRO A 188 10.37 -8.21 3.06
N ASN A 189 9.49 -8.70 3.96
CA ASN A 189 9.83 -9.20 5.29
C ASN A 189 10.07 -10.73 5.33
N ARG A 190 10.13 -11.39 4.18
CA ARG A 190 10.64 -12.75 4.08
C ARG A 190 12.11 -12.78 4.48
N LEU A 191 12.52 -13.84 5.16
CA LEU A 191 13.91 -13.99 5.64
C LEU A 191 14.94 -14.10 4.50
N ASP A 192 14.51 -14.55 3.32
CA ASP A 192 15.32 -14.71 2.11
C ASP A 192 15.24 -13.51 1.14
N ASP A 193 14.36 -12.53 1.38
CA ASP A 193 14.26 -11.31 0.57
C ASP A 193 15.45 -10.37 0.82
N LYS A 194 16.00 -9.82 -0.25
CA LYS A 194 17.14 -8.90 -0.23
C LYS A 194 16.84 -7.56 -0.90
N SER A 195 15.58 -7.25 -1.08
CA SER A 195 15.15 -6.01 -1.76
C SER A 195 15.48 -4.73 -0.99
N ASN A 196 15.69 -4.83 0.33
CA ASN A 196 15.79 -3.71 1.26
C ASN A 196 14.52 -2.83 1.31
N LEU A 197 13.35 -3.44 1.08
CA LEU A 197 12.04 -2.77 1.05
C LEU A 197 11.14 -3.16 2.23
N GLN A 198 11.72 -3.65 3.34
CA GLN A 198 11.00 -4.09 4.54
C GLN A 198 10.14 -3.01 5.19
N TYR A 199 10.37 -1.76 4.81
CA TYR A 199 9.60 -0.62 5.29
C TYR A 199 8.32 -0.33 4.48
N LEU A 200 8.03 -1.10 3.41
CA LEU A 200 6.77 -0.95 2.67
C LEU A 200 5.62 -1.58 3.45
N CYS A 201 4.45 -0.94 3.38
CA CYS A 201 3.17 -1.55 3.73
C CYS A 201 2.60 -2.37 2.55
N ALA A 202 1.49 -3.08 2.74
CA ALA A 202 0.91 -3.90 1.68
C ALA A 202 0.44 -3.07 0.46
N ALA A 203 -0.05 -1.85 0.66
CA ALA A 203 -0.35 -0.95 -0.45
C ALA A 203 0.90 -0.57 -1.25
N GLY A 204 2.05 -0.43 -0.58
CA GLY A 204 3.35 -0.22 -1.23
C GLY A 204 3.79 -1.44 -2.04
N VAL A 205 3.67 -2.65 -1.49
CA VAL A 205 3.98 -3.91 -2.18
C VAL A 205 3.06 -4.12 -3.38
N THR A 206 1.75 -3.89 -3.19
CA THR A 206 0.74 -3.95 -4.26
C THR A 206 1.05 -2.94 -5.37
N PHE A 207 1.43 -1.72 -5.03
CA PHE A 207 1.86 -0.72 -6.02
C PHE A 207 3.08 -1.20 -6.82
N MET A 208 4.09 -1.80 -6.17
CA MET A 208 5.25 -2.38 -6.86
C MET A 208 4.84 -3.51 -7.80
N PHE A 209 3.84 -4.32 -7.42
CA PHE A 209 3.25 -5.33 -8.31
C PHE A 209 2.60 -4.68 -9.53
N LEU A 210 1.81 -3.62 -9.38
CA LEU A 210 1.22 -2.90 -10.52
C LEU A 210 2.29 -2.29 -11.44
N VAL A 211 3.39 -1.79 -10.89
CA VAL A 211 4.55 -1.30 -11.67
C VAL A 211 5.14 -2.43 -12.50
N SER A 212 5.30 -3.63 -11.93
CA SER A 212 5.81 -4.80 -12.64
C SER A 212 4.86 -5.25 -13.75
N MET A 213 3.57 -5.24 -13.48
CA MET A 213 2.53 -5.58 -14.46
C MET A 213 2.54 -4.63 -15.67
N ASN A 214 2.50 -3.31 -15.44
CA ASN A 214 2.58 -2.34 -16.54
C ASN A 214 3.85 -2.53 -17.37
N ARG A 215 5.00 -2.77 -16.71
CA ARG A 215 6.26 -3.00 -17.40
C ARG A 215 6.23 -4.23 -18.31
N LEU A 216 5.73 -5.37 -17.81
CA LEU A 216 5.67 -6.60 -18.60
C LEU A 216 4.61 -6.52 -19.71
N LEU A 217 3.43 -6.00 -19.43
CA LEU A 217 2.37 -5.83 -20.44
C LEU A 217 2.80 -4.87 -21.54
N ARG A 218 3.52 -3.79 -21.20
CA ARG A 218 4.09 -2.85 -22.18
C ARG A 218 5.16 -3.53 -23.06
N ASN A 219 6.08 -4.27 -22.45
CA ASN A 219 7.14 -4.97 -23.17
C ASN A 219 6.60 -6.01 -24.15
N ASN A 220 5.46 -6.63 -23.82
CA ASN A 220 4.78 -7.60 -24.68
C ASN A 220 3.79 -6.95 -25.68
N ASN A 221 3.77 -5.61 -25.78
CA ASN A 221 2.81 -4.85 -26.59
C ASN A 221 1.33 -5.17 -26.30
N TRP A 222 1.03 -5.70 -25.10
CA TRP A 222 -0.31 -6.15 -24.73
C TRP A 222 -1.35 -5.03 -24.83
N PHE A 223 -1.05 -3.85 -24.29
CA PHE A 223 -1.94 -2.68 -24.34
C PHE A 223 -2.33 -2.31 -25.76
N LYS A 224 -1.34 -2.26 -26.68
CA LYS A 224 -1.59 -1.96 -28.09
C LYS A 224 -2.43 -3.06 -28.77
N ASN A 225 -2.08 -4.32 -28.54
CA ASN A 225 -2.73 -5.46 -29.18
C ASN A 225 -4.19 -5.63 -28.73
N ASN A 226 -4.52 -5.19 -27.51
CA ASN A 226 -5.87 -5.28 -26.94
C ASN A 226 -6.64 -3.95 -26.97
N SER A 227 -6.08 -2.88 -27.56
CA SER A 227 -6.67 -1.55 -27.61
C SER A 227 -7.06 -1.01 -26.21
N VAL A 228 -6.26 -1.34 -25.19
CA VAL A 228 -6.43 -0.89 -23.81
C VAL A 228 -5.43 0.23 -23.53
N ILE A 229 -5.88 1.28 -22.87
CA ILE A 229 -5.00 2.36 -22.41
C ILE A 229 -4.20 1.86 -21.21
N GLU A 230 -2.89 2.06 -21.23
CA GLU A 230 -2.04 1.71 -20.10
C GLU A 230 -2.44 2.51 -18.85
N PRO A 231 -2.74 1.86 -17.71
CA PRO A 231 -3.10 2.54 -16.47
C PRO A 231 -2.00 3.50 -16.00
N ASN A 232 -2.37 4.74 -15.69
CA ASN A 232 -1.44 5.71 -15.13
C ASN A 232 -1.35 5.54 -13.61
N LEU A 233 -0.39 4.74 -13.15
CA LEU A 233 -0.21 4.39 -11.74
C LEU A 233 0.06 5.59 -10.82
N ILE A 234 0.47 6.75 -11.36
CA ILE A 234 0.61 7.97 -10.57
C ILE A 234 -0.75 8.40 -10.00
N ASN A 235 -1.85 8.14 -10.71
CA ASN A 235 -3.20 8.47 -10.24
C ASN A 235 -3.65 7.62 -9.03
N TYR A 236 -2.97 6.51 -8.72
CA TYR A 236 -3.29 5.61 -7.60
C TYR A 236 -2.55 5.96 -6.29
N LEU A 237 -1.66 6.96 -6.36
CA LEU A 237 -0.79 7.29 -5.22
C LEU A 237 -1.53 7.91 -4.04
N ASP A 238 -2.74 8.41 -4.22
CA ASP A 238 -3.62 8.80 -3.11
C ASP A 238 -3.97 7.59 -2.23
N LEU A 239 -4.30 6.44 -2.83
CA LEU A 239 -4.55 5.18 -2.13
C LEU A 239 -3.27 4.65 -1.47
N VAL A 240 -2.17 4.61 -2.21
CA VAL A 240 -0.87 4.17 -1.66
C VAL A 240 -0.45 5.02 -0.47
N SER A 241 -0.62 6.36 -0.56
CA SER A 241 -0.28 7.24 0.56
C SER A 241 -1.18 7.03 1.77
N LEU A 242 -2.45 6.70 1.56
CA LEU A 242 -3.39 6.42 2.64
C LEU A 242 -3.00 5.13 3.38
N GLY A 243 -2.78 4.01 2.69
CA GLY A 243 -2.31 2.76 3.28
C GLY A 243 -0.99 2.98 4.03
N THR A 244 0.02 3.55 3.36
CA THR A 244 1.34 3.80 3.96
C THR A 244 1.29 4.60 5.26
N VAL A 245 0.47 5.66 5.32
CA VAL A 245 0.37 6.49 6.51
C VAL A 245 -0.44 5.81 7.61
N CYS A 246 -1.50 5.09 7.27
CA CYS A 246 -2.37 4.45 8.25
C CYS A 246 -1.75 3.20 8.87
N ASP A 247 -0.91 2.49 8.13
CA ASP A 247 -0.13 1.35 8.62
C ASP A 247 1.09 1.78 9.48
N VAL A 248 1.33 3.09 9.59
CA VAL A 248 2.35 3.68 10.46
C VAL A 248 3.78 3.25 10.10
N VAL A 249 4.04 2.83 8.88
CA VAL A 249 5.38 2.49 8.41
C VAL A 249 6.28 3.72 8.26
N PRO A 250 7.61 3.57 8.34
CA PRO A 250 8.55 4.69 8.26
C PRO A 250 8.41 5.50 6.95
N LEU A 251 8.29 6.83 7.07
CA LEU A 251 8.22 7.74 5.91
C LEU A 251 9.63 8.15 5.44
N THR A 252 10.40 7.15 5.02
CA THR A 252 11.74 7.29 4.46
C THR A 252 11.79 6.76 3.02
N GLY A 253 12.83 7.06 2.27
CA GLY A 253 13.06 6.51 0.94
C GLY A 253 11.84 6.56 0.04
N LEU A 254 11.46 5.39 -0.49
CA LEU A 254 10.32 5.25 -1.40
C LEU A 254 8.99 5.64 -0.73
N ASN A 255 8.73 5.22 0.52
CA ASN A 255 7.49 5.58 1.22
C ASN A 255 7.30 7.10 1.28
N ARG A 256 8.39 7.84 1.59
CA ARG A 256 8.33 9.30 1.63
C ARG A 256 8.00 9.91 0.27
N ALA A 257 8.58 9.36 -0.81
CA ALA A 257 8.31 9.82 -2.18
C ALA A 257 6.87 9.52 -2.60
N LEU A 258 6.37 8.30 -2.33
CA LEU A 258 5.00 7.88 -2.63
C LEU A 258 3.98 8.76 -1.88
N VAL A 259 4.17 8.97 -0.57
CA VAL A 259 3.27 9.80 0.24
C VAL A 259 3.32 11.27 -0.18
N THR A 260 4.51 11.81 -0.47
CA THR A 260 4.63 13.20 -0.93
C THR A 260 3.90 13.43 -2.25
N GLN A 261 4.00 12.50 -3.20
CA GLN A 261 3.28 12.59 -4.46
C GLN A 261 1.80 12.27 -4.29
N GLY A 262 1.46 11.26 -3.47
CA GLY A 262 0.08 10.86 -3.20
C GLY A 262 -0.76 11.98 -2.58
N LEU A 263 -0.18 12.80 -1.69
CA LEU A 263 -0.84 13.98 -1.15
C LEU A 263 -1.17 15.02 -2.24
N LYS A 264 -0.36 15.13 -3.30
CA LYS A 264 -0.66 16.00 -4.45
C LYS A 264 -1.81 15.44 -5.28
N ILE A 265 -1.85 14.10 -5.47
CA ILE A 265 -2.96 13.43 -6.17
C ILE A 265 -4.24 13.54 -5.36
N LEU A 266 -4.19 13.30 -4.05
CA LEU A 266 -5.34 13.45 -3.15
C LEU A 266 -5.93 14.87 -3.20
N LYS A 267 -5.09 15.90 -3.31
CA LYS A 267 -5.53 17.29 -3.49
C LYS A 267 -6.37 17.47 -4.76
N ALA A 268 -6.11 16.71 -5.81
CA ALA A 268 -6.87 16.76 -7.06
C ALA A 268 -8.26 16.09 -6.96
N ARG A 269 -8.57 15.39 -5.85
CA ARG A 269 -9.89 14.81 -5.51
C ARG A 269 -10.49 13.92 -6.61
N LYS A 270 -9.64 13.17 -7.33
CA LYS A 270 -10.09 12.30 -8.43
C LYS A 270 -10.77 11.03 -7.94
N ASN A 271 -10.29 10.42 -6.85
CA ASN A 271 -10.95 9.27 -6.23
C ASN A 271 -12.24 9.74 -5.54
N ILE A 272 -13.38 9.23 -5.98
CA ILE A 272 -14.71 9.65 -5.53
C ILE A 272 -14.89 9.35 -4.03
N GLY A 273 -14.50 8.15 -3.58
CA GLY A 273 -14.62 7.78 -2.16
C GLY A 273 -13.81 8.69 -1.25
N LEU A 274 -12.55 8.95 -1.62
CA LEU A 274 -11.69 9.87 -0.85
C LEU A 274 -12.21 11.31 -0.91
N ARG A 275 -12.68 11.76 -2.07
CA ARG A 275 -13.33 13.08 -2.21
C ARG A 275 -14.51 13.22 -1.26
N THR A 276 -15.42 12.25 -1.28
CA THR A 276 -16.61 12.26 -0.41
C THR A 276 -16.22 12.30 1.08
N LEU A 277 -15.22 11.51 1.49
CA LEU A 277 -14.72 11.55 2.87
C LEU A 277 -14.11 12.92 3.23
N LEU A 278 -13.33 13.52 2.33
CA LEU A 278 -12.77 14.86 2.54
C LEU A 278 -13.87 15.90 2.71
N ASP A 279 -14.94 15.82 1.89
CA ASP A 279 -16.08 16.76 1.94
C ASP A 279 -16.89 16.59 3.24
N ILE A 280 -17.19 15.34 3.64
CA ILE A 280 -17.88 15.05 4.91
C ILE A 280 -17.04 15.55 6.11
N CYS A 281 -15.72 15.41 6.04
CA CYS A 281 -14.80 15.88 7.09
C CYS A 281 -14.52 17.38 7.03
N LYS A 282 -15.11 18.11 6.07
CA LYS A 282 -14.91 19.56 5.85
C LYS A 282 -13.42 19.93 5.71
N ILE A 283 -12.68 19.10 4.97
CA ILE A 283 -11.25 19.34 4.70
C ILE A 283 -11.17 20.15 3.40
N ASP A 284 -11.17 21.46 3.52
CA ASP A 284 -11.05 22.39 2.39
C ASP A 284 -9.60 22.82 2.13
N SER A 285 -8.74 22.63 3.12
CA SER A 285 -7.32 22.94 3.05
C SER A 285 -6.54 21.84 2.29
N LYS A 286 -5.25 22.10 2.02
CA LYS A 286 -4.34 21.10 1.43
C LYS A 286 -4.26 19.85 2.32
N PRO A 287 -4.58 18.66 1.80
CA PRO A 287 -4.44 17.43 2.56
C PRO A 287 -3.02 17.23 3.09
N SER A 288 -2.90 16.65 4.27
CA SER A 288 -1.64 16.38 4.94
C SER A 288 -1.63 14.96 5.52
N ILE A 289 -0.47 14.50 5.99
CA ILE A 289 -0.31 13.22 6.68
C ILE A 289 -1.28 13.11 7.87
N TYR A 290 -1.52 14.22 8.60
CA TYR A 290 -2.49 14.25 9.70
C TYR A 290 -3.90 13.85 9.22
N HIS A 291 -4.34 14.38 8.08
CA HIS A 291 -5.65 14.05 7.53
C HIS A 291 -5.76 12.57 7.14
N LEU A 292 -4.69 11.98 6.58
CA LEU A 292 -4.65 10.55 6.26
C LEU A 292 -4.75 9.69 7.53
N GLY A 293 -3.82 9.89 8.48
CA GLY A 293 -3.69 9.00 9.63
C GLY A 293 -4.74 9.21 10.74
N TYR A 294 -5.24 10.46 10.91
CA TYR A 294 -6.11 10.78 12.05
C TYR A 294 -7.55 11.17 11.65
N VAL A 295 -7.82 11.42 10.39
CA VAL A 295 -9.17 11.80 9.94
C VAL A 295 -9.76 10.76 9.01
N LEU A 296 -9.12 10.44 7.87
CA LEU A 296 -9.65 9.51 6.89
C LEU A 296 -9.48 8.05 7.34
N GLY A 297 -8.27 7.66 7.76
CA GLY A 297 -7.98 6.29 8.18
C GLY A 297 -8.92 5.76 9.26
N PRO A 298 -9.12 6.46 10.39
CA PRO A 298 -10.04 6.00 11.44
C PRO A 298 -11.48 5.80 10.95
N ARG A 299 -11.95 6.56 9.96
CA ARG A 299 -13.30 6.43 9.39
C ARG A 299 -13.43 5.19 8.52
N ILE A 300 -12.42 4.90 7.73
CA ILE A 300 -12.36 3.67 6.92
C ILE A 300 -12.30 2.45 7.85
N ASN A 301 -11.43 2.46 8.87
CA ASN A 301 -11.33 1.40 9.87
C ASN A 301 -12.63 1.19 10.67
N ALA A 302 -13.41 2.25 10.90
CA ALA A 302 -14.68 2.13 11.61
C ALA A 302 -15.69 1.26 10.84
N GLY A 303 -15.65 1.23 9.51
CA GLY A 303 -16.49 0.37 8.68
C GLY A 303 -16.37 -1.11 9.07
N GLY A 304 -15.16 -1.60 9.33
CA GLY A 304 -14.90 -2.97 9.80
C GLY A 304 -15.28 -3.25 11.26
N ARG A 305 -15.64 -2.22 12.05
CA ARG A 305 -16.02 -2.36 13.46
C ARG A 305 -17.54 -2.26 13.69
N VAL A 306 -18.21 -1.40 12.90
CA VAL A 306 -19.62 -1.00 13.11
C VAL A 306 -20.53 -1.47 11.97
N GLY A 307 -19.96 -1.76 10.78
CA GLY A 307 -20.68 -2.16 9.57
C GLY A 307 -20.13 -3.43 8.95
N LYS A 308 -20.16 -3.50 7.62
CA LYS A 308 -19.52 -4.58 6.86
C LYS A 308 -18.05 -4.25 6.64
N CYS A 309 -17.18 -5.22 6.85
CA CYS A 309 -15.74 -5.06 6.70
C CYS A 309 -15.32 -4.63 5.27
N SER A 310 -16.11 -4.96 4.26
CA SER A 310 -15.89 -4.55 2.87
C SER A 310 -16.19 -3.08 2.57
N HIS A 311 -16.80 -2.31 3.49
CA HIS A 311 -17.19 -0.92 3.23
C HIS A 311 -15.98 -0.04 2.87
N GLY A 312 -14.83 -0.23 3.52
CA GLY A 312 -13.61 0.53 3.24
C GLY A 312 -13.14 0.35 1.79
N ALA A 313 -12.95 -0.90 1.38
CA ALA A 313 -12.51 -1.21 0.02
C ALA A 313 -13.54 -0.76 -1.03
N ASN A 314 -14.83 -1.03 -0.80
CA ASN A 314 -15.90 -0.63 -1.72
C ASN A 314 -15.97 0.90 -1.89
N LEU A 315 -15.81 1.67 -0.82
CA LEU A 315 -15.75 3.13 -0.89
C LEU A 315 -14.60 3.61 -1.78
N LEU A 316 -13.41 3.01 -1.62
CA LEU A 316 -12.21 3.42 -2.35
C LEU A 316 -12.24 2.98 -3.82
N LEU A 317 -12.94 1.88 -4.12
CA LEU A 317 -13.16 1.37 -5.48
C LEU A 317 -14.24 2.16 -6.22
N ASN A 318 -15.20 2.75 -5.52
CA ASN A 318 -16.36 3.36 -6.15
C ASN A 318 -15.96 4.40 -7.20
N SER A 319 -16.45 4.22 -8.42
CA SER A 319 -16.31 5.13 -9.54
C SER A 319 -17.61 5.91 -9.86
N ASN A 320 -18.71 5.59 -9.14
CA ASN A 320 -20.00 6.23 -9.35
C ASN A 320 -20.28 7.27 -8.23
N PRO A 321 -20.60 8.53 -8.56
CA PRO A 321 -20.91 9.56 -7.58
C PRO A 321 -22.31 9.46 -6.94
N SER A 322 -23.19 8.55 -7.43
CA SER A 322 -24.58 8.38 -6.93
C SER A 322 -24.66 7.53 -5.68
#